data_fdda211c0fc43ebde32e0a34487ae544
#
_entry.id   fdda211c0fc43ebde32e0a34487ae544
#
_cell.length_a   1.000
_cell.length_b   1.000
_cell.length_c   1.000
_cell.angle_alpha   90.00
_cell.angle_beta   90.00
_cell.angle_gamma   90.00
#
_symmetry.space_group_name_H-M   'P 1'
#
loop_
_entity.id
_entity.type
_entity.pdbx_description
1 polymer ?
#
loop_
_entity_poly.entity_id
_entity_poly.type
_entity_poly.pdbx_seq_one_letter_code
_entity_poly.pdbx_strand_id
1 'polypeptide(L)'
;LGKNINDEMVYRPRELKRRHDEAVEAIRKLDMIEEMKRNAEAKDRRAKELREKYPGAEEILKDIASRYEYENEEYRIIVPQNLVDIMSEGNALHHCVGSTDRYFERIRDQETYICFLRRKEEPELPYYTIEVEPGGTIRQHRGMYDEEPNIEEIRGFLREWQKVLKKRLHSKDWKLAEESKVKRQKNLEELRK
;
A
#
# COMPACT_ATOMS: atom_id res chain seq x y z
N LEU A 1 -16.36 -20.24 -15.18
CA LEU A 1 -17.20 -19.30 -15.94
C LEU A 1 -17.54 -19.93 -17.29
N GLY A 2 -18.54 -20.82 -17.31
CA GLY A 2 -19.01 -21.50 -18.52
C GLY A 2 -19.68 -20.55 -19.49
N LYS A 3 -18.92 -19.89 -20.35
CA LYS A 3 -19.48 -19.13 -21.47
C LYS A 3 -19.63 -20.05 -22.67
N ASN A 4 -20.82 -19.99 -23.29
CA ASN A 4 -21.13 -20.72 -24.51
C ASN A 4 -20.18 -20.28 -25.63
N ILE A 5 -19.42 -21.23 -26.22
CA ILE A 5 -18.51 -20.96 -27.34
C ILE A 5 -19.22 -20.47 -28.60
N ASN A 6 -20.57 -20.57 -28.66
CA ASN A 6 -21.37 -20.05 -29.76
C ASN A 6 -21.84 -18.59 -29.58
N ASP A 7 -21.36 -17.89 -28.54
CA ASP A 7 -21.62 -16.46 -28.35
C ASP A 7 -20.87 -15.65 -29.44
N GLU A 8 -21.60 -14.90 -30.26
CA GLU A 8 -21.01 -14.07 -31.37
C GLU A 8 -19.87 -13.16 -30.92
N MET A 9 -19.87 -12.75 -29.63
CA MET A 9 -18.80 -11.92 -29.06
C MET A 9 -17.46 -12.65 -28.97
N VAL A 10 -17.43 -13.98 -28.92
CA VAL A 10 -16.18 -14.78 -28.89
C VAL A 10 -15.38 -14.61 -30.19
N TYR A 11 -16.05 -14.33 -31.28
CA TYR A 11 -15.42 -14.15 -32.61
C TYR A 11 -14.95 -12.73 -32.90
N ARG A 12 -15.16 -11.77 -31.96
CA ARG A 12 -14.69 -10.39 -32.10
C ARG A 12 -13.43 -10.18 -31.25
N PRO A 13 -12.23 -10.07 -31.83
CA PRO A 13 -10.97 -10.01 -31.06
C PRO A 13 -10.93 -8.93 -29.99
N ARG A 14 -11.48 -7.73 -30.28
CA ARG A 14 -11.53 -6.61 -29.30
C ARG A 14 -12.47 -6.91 -28.13
N GLU A 15 -13.64 -7.48 -28.41
CA GLU A 15 -14.59 -7.86 -27.37
C GLU A 15 -14.08 -9.04 -26.55
N LEU A 16 -13.38 -10.00 -27.18
CA LEU A 16 -12.74 -11.11 -26.49
C LEU A 16 -11.69 -10.63 -25.51
N LYS A 17 -10.82 -9.68 -25.92
CA LYS A 17 -9.81 -9.09 -25.05
C LYS A 17 -10.48 -8.38 -23.85
N ARG A 18 -11.45 -7.50 -24.10
CA ARG A 18 -12.15 -6.79 -23.02
C ARG A 18 -12.77 -7.75 -22.01
N ARG A 19 -13.47 -8.78 -22.48
CA ARG A 19 -14.09 -9.79 -21.58
C ARG A 19 -13.07 -10.64 -20.84
N HIS A 20 -11.94 -10.92 -21.47
CA HIS A 20 -10.80 -11.57 -20.80
C HIS A 20 -10.26 -10.68 -19.67
N ASP A 21 -9.99 -9.42 -19.94
CA ASP A 21 -9.44 -8.49 -18.97
C ASP A 21 -10.42 -8.27 -17.78
N GLU A 22 -11.73 -8.11 -18.08
CA GLU A 22 -12.80 -8.06 -17.06
C GLU A 22 -12.86 -9.33 -16.20
N ALA A 23 -12.71 -10.51 -16.82
CA ALA A 23 -12.72 -11.78 -16.10
C ALA A 23 -11.49 -11.96 -15.23
N VAL A 24 -10.30 -11.56 -15.70
CA VAL A 24 -9.05 -11.60 -14.94
C VAL A 24 -9.16 -10.66 -13.73
N GLU A 25 -9.68 -9.45 -13.91
CA GLU A 25 -9.88 -8.52 -12.80
C GLU A 25 -10.88 -9.06 -11.77
N ALA A 26 -11.97 -9.66 -12.22
CA ALA A 26 -12.94 -10.28 -11.31
C ALA A 26 -12.34 -11.45 -10.51
N ILE A 27 -11.51 -12.29 -11.12
CA ILE A 27 -10.80 -13.37 -10.44
C ILE A 27 -9.83 -12.79 -9.41
N ARG A 28 -9.01 -11.81 -9.78
CA ARG A 28 -8.08 -11.15 -8.86
C ARG A 28 -8.78 -10.55 -7.64
N LYS A 29 -9.96 -9.94 -7.82
CA LYS A 29 -10.76 -9.42 -6.71
C LYS A 29 -11.27 -10.53 -5.79
N LEU A 30 -11.70 -11.66 -6.34
CA LEU A 30 -12.14 -12.80 -5.54
C LEU A 30 -10.99 -13.39 -4.72
N ASP A 31 -9.83 -13.60 -5.33
CA ASP A 31 -8.63 -14.10 -4.65
C ASP A 31 -8.22 -13.16 -3.50
N MET A 32 -8.27 -11.85 -3.74
CA MET A 32 -7.98 -10.83 -2.72
C MET A 32 -8.96 -10.91 -1.54
N ILE A 33 -10.26 -11.06 -1.80
CA ILE A 33 -11.28 -11.18 -0.75
C ILE A 33 -11.06 -12.46 0.07
N GLU A 34 -10.73 -13.58 -0.56
CA GLU A 34 -10.44 -14.83 0.14
C GLU A 34 -9.19 -14.71 1.01
N GLU A 35 -8.14 -14.07 0.51
CA GLU A 35 -6.92 -13.81 1.28
C GLU A 35 -7.18 -12.92 2.51
N MET A 36 -7.98 -11.85 2.33
CA MET A 36 -8.38 -10.99 3.46
C MET A 36 -9.14 -11.77 4.53
N LYS A 37 -10.02 -12.72 4.16
CA LYS A 37 -10.74 -13.58 5.11
C LYS A 37 -9.79 -14.51 5.87
N ARG A 38 -8.87 -15.18 5.18
CA ARG A 38 -7.86 -16.05 5.80
C ARG A 38 -7.00 -15.29 6.82
N ASN A 39 -6.59 -14.06 6.46
CA ASN A 39 -5.79 -13.21 7.35
C ASN A 39 -6.54 -12.79 8.61
N ALA A 40 -7.87 -12.58 8.53
CA ALA A 40 -8.68 -12.16 9.68
C ALA A 40 -8.67 -13.19 10.83
N GLU A 41 -8.66 -14.48 10.54
CA GLU A 41 -8.69 -15.54 11.54
C GLU A 41 -7.40 -15.62 12.41
N ALA A 42 -6.27 -15.25 11.84
CA ALA A 42 -4.96 -15.25 12.54
C ALA A 42 -4.58 -13.88 13.12
N LYS A 43 -5.40 -12.87 12.89
CA LYS A 43 -5.05 -11.45 13.09
C LYS A 43 -4.69 -11.12 14.53
N ASP A 44 -5.48 -11.54 15.49
CA ASP A 44 -5.31 -11.13 16.91
C ASP A 44 -4.02 -11.65 17.51
N ARG A 45 -3.71 -12.93 17.27
CA ARG A 45 -2.47 -13.55 17.76
C ARG A 45 -1.26 -12.84 17.14
N ARG A 46 -1.28 -12.64 15.82
CA ARG A 46 -0.19 -12.01 15.11
C ARG A 46 -0.01 -10.54 15.47
N ALA A 47 -1.09 -9.81 15.72
CA ALA A 47 -1.03 -8.43 16.19
C ALA A 47 -0.31 -8.31 17.53
N LYS A 48 -0.56 -9.25 18.47
CA LYS A 48 0.17 -9.30 19.74
C LYS A 48 1.66 -9.54 19.56
N GLU A 49 2.04 -10.56 18.76
CA GLU A 49 3.42 -10.89 18.46
C GLU A 49 4.18 -9.70 17.84
N LEU A 50 3.55 -8.98 16.90
CA LEU A 50 4.16 -7.82 16.24
C LEU A 50 4.34 -6.63 17.19
N ARG A 51 3.37 -6.36 18.08
CA ARG A 51 3.51 -5.30 19.08
C ARG A 51 4.63 -5.58 20.08
N GLU A 52 4.80 -6.84 20.49
CA GLU A 52 5.91 -7.25 21.36
C GLU A 52 7.27 -7.13 20.64
N LYS A 53 7.33 -7.46 19.35
CA LYS A 53 8.56 -7.41 18.56
C LYS A 53 8.95 -6.00 18.13
N TYR A 54 7.96 -5.13 17.84
CA TYR A 54 8.16 -3.76 17.35
C TYR A 54 7.45 -2.72 18.23
N PRO A 55 7.87 -2.58 19.51
CA PRO A 55 7.21 -1.68 20.44
C PRO A 55 7.25 -0.23 19.94
N GLY A 56 6.14 0.49 20.09
CA GLY A 56 6.00 1.89 19.65
C GLY A 56 5.64 2.10 18.18
N ALA A 57 5.72 1.07 17.34
CA ALA A 57 5.46 1.23 15.90
C ALA A 57 3.99 1.60 15.60
N GLU A 58 3.03 1.01 16.30
CA GLU A 58 1.60 1.34 16.12
C GLU A 58 1.25 2.73 16.65
N GLU A 59 1.89 3.19 17.72
CA GLU A 59 1.76 4.54 18.24
C GLU A 59 2.26 5.59 17.23
N ILE A 60 3.35 5.29 16.54
CA ILE A 60 3.88 6.13 15.45
C ILE A 60 2.86 6.22 14.31
N LEU A 61 2.27 5.09 13.88
CA LEU A 61 1.24 5.10 12.84
C LEU A 61 0.03 5.95 13.25
N LYS A 62 -0.43 5.84 14.48
CA LYS A 62 -1.52 6.66 15.01
C LYS A 62 -1.16 8.15 15.06
N ASP A 63 0.06 8.49 15.47
CA ASP A 63 0.55 9.90 15.53
C ASP A 63 0.58 10.55 14.14
N ILE A 64 0.97 9.82 13.12
CA ILE A 64 1.09 10.38 11.77
C ILE A 64 -0.24 10.42 11.00
N ALA A 65 -1.26 9.66 11.41
CA ALA A 65 -2.49 9.45 10.62
C ALA A 65 -3.14 10.79 10.19
N SER A 66 -3.34 11.71 11.12
CA SER A 66 -3.98 13.01 10.83
C SER A 66 -3.24 13.87 9.80
N ARG A 67 -1.93 13.68 9.67
CA ARG A 67 -1.10 14.42 8.71
C ARG A 67 -1.05 13.75 7.35
N TYR A 68 -0.96 12.41 7.33
CA TYR A 68 -0.71 11.63 6.13
C TYR A 68 -1.97 11.20 5.41
N GLU A 69 -3.10 11.06 6.11
CA GLU A 69 -4.37 10.73 5.45
C GLU A 69 -4.84 11.88 4.56
N TYR A 70 -5.33 11.51 3.38
CA TYR A 70 -5.80 12.45 2.38
C TYR A 70 -6.82 11.76 1.47
N GLU A 71 -7.78 12.50 0.97
CA GLU A 71 -8.70 12.01 -0.05
C GLU A 71 -9.09 13.11 -1.04
N ASN A 72 -9.42 12.69 -2.26
CA ASN A 72 -10.13 13.49 -3.25
C ASN A 72 -11.44 12.78 -3.65
N GLU A 73 -11.99 13.08 -4.82
CA GLU A 73 -13.24 12.47 -5.28
C GLU A 73 -13.08 10.97 -5.61
N GLU A 74 -11.91 10.53 -6.07
CA GLU A 74 -11.66 9.20 -6.63
C GLU A 74 -10.85 8.29 -5.70
N TYR A 75 -9.90 8.85 -4.94
CA TYR A 75 -8.92 8.11 -4.17
C TYR A 75 -8.83 8.56 -2.72
N ARG A 76 -8.34 7.63 -1.88
CA ARG A 76 -8.06 7.90 -0.47
C ARG A 76 -6.73 7.28 -0.04
N ILE A 77 -5.91 8.05 0.69
CA ILE A 77 -4.75 7.55 1.45
C ILE A 77 -5.18 7.25 2.88
N ILE A 78 -4.87 6.06 3.34
CA ILE A 78 -5.15 5.57 4.69
C ILE A 78 -3.82 5.19 5.36
N VAL A 79 -3.65 5.60 6.61
CA VAL A 79 -2.57 5.10 7.47
C VAL A 79 -3.08 3.87 8.22
N PRO A 80 -2.39 2.70 8.15
CA PRO A 80 -2.81 1.51 8.85
C PRO A 80 -2.85 1.73 10.37
N GLN A 81 -3.83 1.14 11.04
CA GLN A 81 -4.03 1.27 12.49
C GLN A 81 -3.03 0.42 13.29
N ASN A 82 -2.55 -0.66 12.69
CA ASN A 82 -1.66 -1.63 13.32
C ASN A 82 -0.78 -2.33 12.28
N LEU A 83 0.26 -3.02 12.75
CA LEU A 83 1.24 -3.69 11.87
C LEU A 83 0.64 -4.90 11.13
N VAL A 84 -0.35 -5.57 11.71
CA VAL A 84 -0.98 -6.72 11.07
C VAL A 84 -1.81 -6.32 9.85
N ASP A 85 -2.32 -5.07 9.80
CA ASP A 85 -3.00 -4.55 8.61
C ASP A 85 -2.03 -4.43 7.43
N ILE A 86 -0.76 -4.06 7.70
CA ILE A 86 0.30 -4.00 6.68
C ILE A 86 0.59 -5.39 6.12
N MET A 87 0.65 -6.42 6.99
CA MET A 87 0.80 -7.80 6.53
C MET A 87 -0.38 -8.25 5.67
N SER A 88 -1.60 -7.98 6.14
CA SER A 88 -2.82 -8.34 5.42
C SER A 88 -2.89 -7.68 4.04
N GLU A 89 -2.49 -6.41 3.96
CA GLU A 89 -2.38 -5.67 2.70
C GLU A 89 -1.37 -6.30 1.74
N GLY A 90 -0.16 -6.59 2.24
CA GLY A 90 0.90 -7.20 1.44
C GLY A 90 0.50 -8.58 0.91
N ASN A 91 -0.17 -9.39 1.73
CA ASN A 91 -0.69 -10.69 1.33
C ASN A 91 -1.78 -10.55 0.26
N ALA A 92 -2.75 -9.65 0.47
CA ALA A 92 -3.84 -9.42 -0.47
C ALA A 92 -3.36 -8.89 -1.82
N LEU A 93 -2.30 -8.08 -1.85
CA LEU A 93 -1.68 -7.56 -3.08
C LEU A 93 -0.56 -8.46 -3.63
N HIS A 94 -0.25 -9.58 -2.98
CA HIS A 94 0.81 -10.52 -3.38
C HIS A 94 2.18 -9.86 -3.57
N HIS A 95 2.58 -9.01 -2.62
CA HIS A 95 3.91 -8.38 -2.62
C HIS A 95 4.59 -8.42 -1.24
N CYS A 96 5.89 -8.09 -1.19
CA CYS A 96 6.76 -8.35 -0.05
C CYS A 96 6.51 -7.53 1.22
N VAL A 97 5.67 -6.49 1.19
CA VAL A 97 5.42 -5.62 2.35
C VAL A 97 4.87 -6.40 3.56
N GLY A 98 4.10 -7.46 3.33
CA GLY A 98 3.57 -8.31 4.39
C GLY A 98 4.50 -9.43 4.86
N SER A 99 5.58 -9.71 4.15
CA SER A 99 6.41 -10.91 4.35
C SER A 99 7.78 -10.63 4.96
N THR A 100 8.19 -9.37 5.09
CA THR A 100 9.49 -8.99 5.62
C THR A 100 9.39 -8.07 6.83
N ASP A 101 10.20 -8.34 7.86
CA ASP A 101 10.30 -7.52 9.08
C ASP A 101 10.88 -6.12 8.82
N ARG A 102 11.55 -5.94 7.70
CA ARG A 102 12.24 -4.70 7.33
C ARG A 102 11.36 -3.45 7.36
N TYR A 103 10.10 -3.57 6.94
CA TYR A 103 9.17 -2.43 6.95
C TYR A 103 8.75 -2.06 8.37
N PHE A 104 8.56 -3.05 9.26
CA PHE A 104 8.19 -2.80 10.65
C PHE A 104 9.32 -2.16 11.44
N GLU A 105 10.57 -2.60 11.21
CA GLU A 105 11.76 -1.96 11.78
C GLU A 105 11.87 -0.49 11.33
N ARG A 106 11.67 -0.21 10.05
CA ARG A 106 11.71 1.15 9.52
C ARG A 106 10.60 2.05 10.08
N ILE A 107 9.40 1.52 10.32
CA ILE A 107 8.32 2.26 10.97
C ILE A 107 8.69 2.56 12.41
N ARG A 108 9.14 1.56 13.20
CA ARG A 108 9.61 1.75 14.57
C ARG A 108 10.71 2.81 14.66
N ASP A 109 11.65 2.78 13.75
CA ASP A 109 12.80 3.69 13.71
C ASP A 109 12.47 5.03 13.00
N GLN A 110 11.21 5.24 12.62
CA GLN A 110 10.70 6.42 11.91
C GLN A 110 11.51 6.74 10.64
N GLU A 111 11.99 5.72 9.97
CA GLU A 111 12.71 5.86 8.70
C GLU A 111 11.75 5.96 7.51
N THR A 112 10.73 5.11 7.47
CA THR A 112 9.64 5.18 6.50
C THR A 112 8.34 4.74 7.13
N TYR A 113 7.23 5.11 6.49
CA TYR A 113 5.88 4.69 6.83
C TYR A 113 5.25 3.98 5.66
N ILE A 114 4.29 3.11 5.95
CA ILE A 114 3.44 2.46 4.96
C ILE A 114 2.07 3.10 5.00
N CYS A 115 1.57 3.51 3.84
CA CYS A 115 0.22 3.99 3.63
C CYS A 115 -0.46 3.13 2.58
N PHE A 116 -1.79 3.05 2.66
CA PHE A 116 -2.62 2.36 1.68
C PHE A 116 -3.35 3.36 0.81
N LEU A 117 -3.39 3.12 -0.48
CA LEU A 117 -4.25 3.85 -1.39
C LEU A 117 -5.45 2.99 -1.74
N ARG A 118 -6.63 3.58 -1.64
CA ARG A 118 -7.92 2.97 -1.96
C ARG A 118 -8.62 3.75 -3.05
N ARG A 119 -9.37 3.06 -3.90
CA ARG A 119 -10.40 3.67 -4.75
C ARG A 119 -11.65 3.94 -3.89
N LYS A 120 -12.27 5.10 -4.01
CA LYS A 120 -13.49 5.41 -3.24
C LYS A 120 -14.70 4.59 -3.67
N GLU A 121 -14.71 4.11 -4.90
CA GLU A 121 -15.73 3.17 -5.40
C GLU A 121 -15.63 1.76 -4.79
N GLU A 122 -14.42 1.36 -4.33
CA GLU A 122 -14.15 0.05 -3.73
C GLU A 122 -13.27 0.22 -2.47
N PRO A 123 -13.75 0.90 -1.42
CA PRO A 123 -12.92 1.35 -0.29
C PRO A 123 -12.35 0.21 0.55
N GLU A 124 -12.98 -0.95 0.51
CA GLU A 124 -12.55 -2.13 1.26
C GLU A 124 -11.45 -2.93 0.54
N LEU A 125 -11.26 -2.70 -0.77
CA LEU A 125 -10.30 -3.47 -1.54
C LEU A 125 -8.94 -2.78 -1.60
N PRO A 126 -7.84 -3.51 -1.29
CA PRO A 126 -6.49 -3.04 -1.54
C PRO A 126 -6.28 -2.62 -2.99
N TYR A 127 -5.58 -1.49 -3.19
CA TYR A 127 -5.29 -1.01 -4.53
C TYR A 127 -3.78 -0.73 -4.72
N TYR A 128 -3.19 0.09 -3.85
CA TYR A 128 -1.74 0.31 -3.80
C TYR A 128 -1.23 0.38 -2.37
N THR A 129 -0.03 -0.15 -2.15
CA THR A 129 0.78 0.13 -0.97
C THR A 129 1.83 1.18 -1.32
N ILE A 130 2.01 2.16 -0.45
CA ILE A 130 2.93 3.28 -0.63
C ILE A 130 3.93 3.29 0.52
N GLU A 131 5.22 3.24 0.22
CA GLU A 131 6.28 3.53 1.19
C GLU A 131 6.69 5.00 1.08
N VAL A 132 6.56 5.74 2.19
CA VAL A 132 6.79 7.19 2.26
C VAL A 132 7.71 7.54 3.42
N GLU A 133 8.64 8.47 3.20
CA GLU A 133 9.52 9.02 4.24
C GLU A 133 8.79 10.09 5.08
N PRO A 134 9.29 10.42 6.30
CA PRO A 134 8.71 11.46 7.16
C PRO A 134 8.49 12.81 6.47
N GLY A 135 9.34 13.18 5.52
CA GLY A 135 9.21 14.40 4.71
C GLY A 135 8.28 14.31 3.51
N GLY A 136 7.54 13.20 3.36
CA GLY A 136 6.61 12.98 2.25
C GLY A 136 7.28 12.55 0.94
N THR A 137 8.55 12.13 0.97
CA THR A 137 9.20 11.52 -0.19
C THR A 137 8.70 10.09 -0.36
N ILE A 138 8.08 9.80 -1.49
CA ILE A 138 7.62 8.46 -1.83
C ILE A 138 8.82 7.64 -2.31
N ARG A 139 9.12 6.53 -1.65
CA ARG A 139 10.17 5.57 -2.04
C ARG A 139 9.68 4.63 -3.12
N GLN A 140 8.48 4.11 -2.92
CA GLN A 140 7.81 3.21 -3.87
C GLN A 140 6.30 3.24 -3.69
N HIS A 141 5.61 2.84 -4.72
CA HIS A 141 4.18 2.53 -4.72
C HIS A 141 3.97 1.30 -5.60
N ARG A 142 3.21 0.32 -5.12
CA ARG A 142 2.97 -0.94 -5.81
C ARG A 142 1.54 -1.40 -5.62
N GLY A 143 0.93 -1.83 -6.70
CA GLY A 143 -0.35 -2.52 -6.71
C GLY A 143 -0.16 -4.04 -6.62
N MET A 144 -1.19 -4.78 -7.00
CA MET A 144 -1.17 -6.25 -6.98
C MET A 144 -0.06 -6.81 -7.88
N TYR A 145 0.69 -7.81 -7.38
CA TYR A 145 1.83 -8.43 -8.05
C TYR A 145 2.94 -7.44 -8.45
N ASP A 146 3.12 -6.37 -7.66
CA ASP A 146 4.06 -5.27 -7.95
C ASP A 146 3.75 -4.51 -9.26
N GLU A 147 2.56 -4.70 -9.84
CA GLU A 147 2.09 -3.95 -11.01
C GLU A 147 1.73 -2.51 -10.62
N GLU A 148 1.67 -1.64 -11.62
CA GLU A 148 1.31 -0.22 -11.46
C GLU A 148 0.12 0.15 -12.37
N PRO A 149 -1.11 -0.37 -12.11
CA PRO A 149 -2.27 -0.05 -12.93
C PRO A 149 -2.64 1.44 -12.82
N ASN A 150 -3.02 2.06 -13.95
CA ASN A 150 -3.39 3.47 -14.04
C ASN A 150 -2.31 4.44 -13.52
N ILE A 151 -1.04 4.11 -13.76
CA ILE A 151 0.12 4.77 -13.13
C ILE A 151 0.15 6.29 -13.32
N GLU A 152 -0.25 6.83 -14.46
CA GLU A 152 -0.21 8.28 -14.70
C GLU A 152 -1.23 9.03 -13.84
N GLU A 153 -2.41 8.47 -13.68
CA GLU A 153 -3.47 9.00 -12.81
C GLU A 153 -3.03 8.92 -11.34
N ILE A 154 -2.52 7.76 -10.91
CA ILE A 154 -2.02 7.56 -9.56
C ILE A 154 -0.88 8.52 -9.24
N ARG A 155 0.06 8.74 -10.14
CA ARG A 155 1.12 9.76 -9.96
C ARG A 155 0.56 11.17 -9.86
N GLY A 156 -0.52 11.47 -10.58
CA GLY A 156 -1.27 12.74 -10.45
C GLY A 156 -1.77 12.93 -9.02
N PHE A 157 -2.53 11.97 -8.53
CA PHE A 157 -3.07 11.96 -7.17
C PHE A 157 -1.97 12.02 -6.09
N LEU A 158 -0.91 11.24 -6.23
CA LEU A 158 0.21 11.25 -5.28
C LEU A 158 0.93 12.60 -5.22
N ARG A 159 1.06 13.32 -6.35
CA ARG A 159 1.59 14.70 -6.36
C ARG A 159 0.69 15.68 -5.62
N GLU A 160 -0.63 15.55 -5.72
CA GLU A 160 -1.58 16.36 -4.96
C GLU A 160 -1.47 16.06 -3.47
N TRP A 161 -1.50 14.80 -3.10
CA TRP A 161 -1.29 14.36 -1.72
C TRP A 161 -0.01 14.92 -1.13
N GLN A 162 1.13 14.79 -1.83
CA GLN A 162 2.41 15.32 -1.35
C GLN A 162 2.39 16.84 -1.11
N LYS A 163 1.69 17.62 -1.94
CA LYS A 163 1.52 19.06 -1.73
C LYS A 163 0.75 19.36 -0.45
N VAL A 164 -0.32 18.62 -0.18
CA VAL A 164 -1.14 18.78 1.03
C VAL A 164 -0.35 18.30 2.24
N LEU A 165 0.29 17.12 2.17
CA LEU A 165 1.10 16.54 3.24
C LEU A 165 2.18 17.52 3.70
N LYS A 166 2.98 18.10 2.78
CA LYS A 166 4.04 19.07 3.11
C LYS A 166 3.54 20.28 3.91
N LYS A 167 2.29 20.70 3.73
CA LYS A 167 1.68 21.79 4.49
C LYS A 167 1.25 21.38 5.91
N ARG A 168 1.05 20.08 6.14
CA ARG A 168 0.61 19.49 7.42
C ARG A 168 1.76 19.00 8.27
N LEU A 169 2.97 18.86 7.70
CA LEU A 169 4.16 18.39 8.42
C LEU A 169 4.59 19.39 9.49
N HIS A 170 4.93 18.85 10.66
CA HIS A 170 5.47 19.61 11.78
C HIS A 170 7.01 19.69 11.71
N SER A 171 7.61 20.54 12.53
CA SER A 171 9.08 20.65 12.64
C SER A 171 9.75 19.32 12.99
N LYS A 172 9.10 18.49 13.81
CA LYS A 172 9.54 17.13 14.14
C LYS A 172 9.66 16.25 12.88
N ASP A 173 8.67 16.29 12.00
CA ASP A 173 8.65 15.49 10.77
C ASP A 173 9.80 15.89 9.83
N TRP A 174 10.10 17.18 9.72
CA TRP A 174 11.22 17.66 8.92
C TRP A 174 12.58 17.22 9.48
N LYS A 175 12.74 17.20 10.81
CA LYS A 175 13.95 16.66 11.43
C LYS A 175 14.13 15.18 11.12
N LEU A 176 13.05 14.38 11.28
CA LEU A 176 13.06 12.96 10.92
C LEU A 176 13.33 12.73 9.43
N ALA A 177 12.86 13.62 8.56
CA ALA A 177 13.13 13.56 7.13
C ALA A 177 14.63 13.66 6.81
N GLU A 178 15.34 14.57 7.44
CA GLU A 178 16.79 14.69 7.26
C GLU A 178 17.52 13.44 7.80
N GLU A 179 17.13 12.92 8.95
CA GLU A 179 17.68 11.68 9.51
C GLU A 179 17.43 10.47 8.59
N SER A 180 16.22 10.33 8.05
CA SER A 180 15.86 9.28 7.10
C SER A 180 16.67 9.37 5.80
N LYS A 181 16.87 10.58 5.30
CA LYS A 181 17.69 10.83 4.10
C LYS A 181 19.14 10.38 4.30
N VAL A 182 19.74 10.68 5.44
CA VAL A 182 21.11 10.25 5.78
C VAL A 182 21.20 8.73 5.87
N LYS A 183 20.24 8.09 6.56
CA LYS A 183 20.18 6.62 6.65
C LYS A 183 20.07 5.97 5.26
N ARG A 184 19.20 6.52 4.39
CA ARG A 184 19.04 6.02 3.02
C ARG A 184 20.34 6.13 2.22
N GLN A 185 21.04 7.24 2.30
CA GLN A 185 22.32 7.42 1.60
C GLN A 185 23.35 6.39 2.07
N LYS A 186 23.47 6.19 3.38
CA LYS A 186 24.36 5.17 3.95
C LYS A 186 24.05 3.77 3.46
N ASN A 187 22.77 3.38 3.48
CA ASN A 187 22.33 2.07 3.00
C ASN A 187 22.64 1.86 1.51
N LEU A 188 22.51 2.91 0.68
CA LEU A 188 22.86 2.85 -0.75
C LEU A 188 24.37 2.71 -0.98
N GLU A 189 25.19 3.32 -0.14
CA GLU A 189 26.66 3.18 -0.21
C GLU A 189 27.11 1.79 0.21
N GLU A 190 26.48 1.19 1.21
CA GLU A 190 26.76 -0.19 1.64
C GLU A 190 26.39 -1.23 0.57
N LEU A 191 25.32 -1.02 -0.18
CA LEU A 191 24.89 -1.90 -1.27
C LEU A 191 25.79 -1.81 -2.53
N ARG A 192 26.62 -0.78 -2.64
CA ARG A 192 27.56 -0.58 -3.77
C ARG A 192 28.94 -1.20 -3.51
N LYS A 193 29.21 -1.66 -2.31
CA LYS A 193 30.44 -2.34 -1.91
C LYS A 193 30.32 -3.85 -2.10
#